data_130d7eff4644426d19b91e7907775807
#
_entry.id   130d7eff4644426d19b91e7907775807
#
_cell.length_a   1.000
_cell.length_b   1.000
_cell.length_c   1.000
_cell.angle_alpha   90.00
_cell.angle_beta   90.00
_cell.angle_gamma   90.00
#
_symmetry.space_group_name_H-M   'P 1'
#
loop_
_entity.id
_entity.type
_entity.pdbx_description
1 polymer ?
#
loop_
_entity_poly.entity_id
_entity_poly.type
_entity_poly.pdbx_seq_one_letter_code
_entity_poly.pdbx_strand_id
1 'polypeptide(L)'
;MASIISPKAEVSPKAKIGDNCKIYPFAYIEDDVVIGDNCTIYPFVSIMNGTRMGNNNKVFQAAVIAALPQDFNFTGEESEVVIGDNNTIRENVVINRGTHKGGKTVLGNGNFLMEGAHISHDTIIGNGCVFGYGTKIAGDCVIGNGVIYSTSVVENAKTRVGDLAMIQAGTTFSKDIPPYIIAGGKPVKYAGPNTIIMEAAEVTEKVRKHIANAYRLVFHGQTSLFDAINQIKDQVPDGPEIQNIIQFLESSEKGVITKM
;
A
#
# COMPACT_ATOMS: atom_id res chain seq x y z
N MET A 1 27.69 13.64 -1.49
CA MET A 1 28.90 12.77 -1.57
C MET A 1 28.71 11.77 -2.69
N ALA A 2 29.80 11.38 -3.37
CA ALA A 2 29.70 10.39 -4.43
C ALA A 2 29.12 9.05 -3.88
N SER A 3 28.34 8.38 -4.69
CA SER A 3 27.76 7.09 -4.35
C SER A 3 28.81 5.97 -4.38
N ILE A 4 28.64 4.97 -3.53
CA ILE A 4 29.52 3.79 -3.45
C ILE A 4 28.84 2.65 -4.17
N ILE A 5 29.34 2.31 -5.35
CA ILE A 5 28.86 1.20 -6.17
C ILE A 5 29.89 0.08 -6.13
N SER A 6 29.46 -1.11 -5.70
CA SER A 6 30.33 -2.29 -5.71
C SER A 6 30.79 -2.63 -7.14
N PRO A 7 32.07 -2.93 -7.35
CA PRO A 7 32.55 -3.39 -8.67
C PRO A 7 31.96 -4.75 -9.09
N LYS A 8 31.27 -5.45 -8.20
CA LYS A 8 30.55 -6.68 -8.49
C LYS A 8 29.05 -6.46 -8.68
N ALA A 9 28.56 -5.23 -8.64
CA ALA A 9 27.19 -4.90 -9.04
C ALA A 9 27.17 -4.65 -10.56
N GLU A 10 26.08 -5.05 -11.21
CA GLU A 10 25.82 -4.75 -12.61
C GLU A 10 24.84 -3.57 -12.67
N VAL A 11 25.36 -2.40 -12.98
CA VAL A 11 24.59 -1.14 -13.03
C VAL A 11 24.74 -0.55 -14.42
N SER A 12 23.64 -0.37 -15.14
CA SER A 12 23.66 0.27 -16.44
C SER A 12 24.25 1.68 -16.37
N PRO A 13 25.10 2.06 -17.32
CA PRO A 13 25.62 3.44 -17.41
C PRO A 13 24.54 4.47 -17.76
N LYS A 14 23.34 4.05 -18.18
CA LYS A 14 22.19 4.92 -18.44
C LYS A 14 21.34 5.16 -17.20
N ALA A 15 21.43 4.30 -16.20
CA ALA A 15 20.73 4.49 -14.93
C ALA A 15 21.15 5.78 -14.25
N LYS A 16 20.20 6.50 -13.69
CA LYS A 16 20.45 7.74 -12.96
C LYS A 16 20.43 7.44 -11.47
N ILE A 17 21.59 7.48 -10.84
CA ILE A 17 21.76 7.22 -9.41
C ILE A 17 22.12 8.54 -8.73
N GLY A 18 21.34 8.92 -7.72
CA GLY A 18 21.58 10.11 -6.91
C GLY A 18 22.84 10.02 -6.04
N ASP A 19 23.03 11.01 -5.21
CA ASP A 19 24.18 11.14 -4.33
C ASP A 19 24.09 10.25 -3.10
N ASN A 20 25.26 9.88 -2.55
CA ASN A 20 25.39 9.14 -1.30
C ASN A 20 24.65 7.79 -1.26
N CYS A 21 24.44 7.17 -2.42
CA CYS A 21 23.84 5.84 -2.50
C CYS A 21 24.89 4.75 -2.21
N LYS A 22 24.41 3.61 -1.68
CA LYS A 22 25.22 2.40 -1.48
C LYS A 22 24.61 1.25 -2.27
N ILE A 23 25.33 0.77 -3.28
CA ILE A 23 24.90 -0.37 -4.12
C ILE A 23 25.87 -1.51 -3.86
N TYR A 24 25.33 -2.58 -3.29
CA TYR A 24 26.07 -3.74 -2.83
C TYR A 24 26.36 -4.74 -3.96
N PRO A 25 27.25 -5.75 -3.74
CA PRO A 25 27.59 -6.75 -4.73
C PRO A 25 26.37 -7.50 -5.28
N PHE A 26 26.40 -7.83 -6.57
CA PHE A 26 25.39 -8.62 -7.27
C PHE A 26 24.00 -7.96 -7.35
N ALA A 27 23.88 -6.67 -7.06
CA ALA A 27 22.72 -5.90 -7.44
C ALA A 27 22.71 -5.71 -8.97
N TYR A 28 21.52 -5.79 -9.58
CA TYR A 28 21.30 -5.60 -11.00
C TYR A 28 20.38 -4.39 -11.23
N ILE A 29 20.81 -3.42 -12.03
CA ILE A 29 20.06 -2.18 -12.29
C ILE A 29 20.06 -1.90 -13.80
N GLU A 30 18.86 -1.87 -14.40
CA GLU A 30 18.65 -1.68 -15.82
C GLU A 30 18.77 -0.21 -16.29
N ASP A 31 18.59 -0.01 -17.59
CA ASP A 31 18.85 1.24 -18.32
C ASP A 31 17.94 2.40 -17.87
N ASP A 32 16.61 2.17 -17.87
CA ASP A 32 15.60 3.18 -17.58
C ASP A 32 15.22 3.17 -16.09
N VAL A 33 16.21 3.44 -15.24
CA VAL A 33 16.07 3.48 -13.78
C VAL A 33 16.51 4.84 -13.26
N VAL A 34 15.71 5.41 -12.35
CA VAL A 34 16.05 6.61 -11.60
C VAL A 34 15.96 6.30 -10.10
N ILE A 35 17.04 6.53 -9.37
CA ILE A 35 17.14 6.37 -7.92
C ILE A 35 17.60 7.68 -7.32
N GLY A 36 16.88 8.21 -6.33
CA GLY A 36 17.22 9.41 -5.59
C GLY A 36 18.41 9.24 -4.66
N ASP A 37 18.60 10.20 -3.79
CA ASP A 37 19.75 10.29 -2.89
C ASP A 37 19.66 9.37 -1.67
N ASN A 38 20.79 9.04 -1.08
CA ASN A 38 20.90 8.31 0.20
C ASN A 38 20.26 6.91 0.19
N CYS A 39 20.05 6.31 -0.96
CA CYS A 39 19.45 4.99 -1.06
C CYS A 39 20.46 3.87 -0.79
N THR A 40 19.97 2.76 -0.24
CA THR A 40 20.77 1.57 0.00
C THR A 40 20.15 0.38 -0.74
N ILE A 41 20.89 -0.17 -1.69
CA ILE A 41 20.48 -1.32 -2.51
C ILE A 41 21.35 -2.51 -2.12
N TYR A 42 20.73 -3.48 -1.45
CA TYR A 42 21.43 -4.64 -0.90
C TYR A 42 21.76 -5.69 -1.97
N PRO A 43 22.54 -6.74 -1.63
CA PRO A 43 22.95 -7.75 -2.60
C PRO A 43 21.75 -8.48 -3.24
N PHE A 44 21.92 -8.85 -4.52
CA PHE A 44 20.94 -9.61 -5.32
C PHE A 44 19.61 -8.88 -5.55
N VAL A 45 19.50 -7.60 -5.27
CA VAL A 45 18.34 -6.80 -5.67
C VAL A 45 18.34 -6.59 -7.18
N SER A 46 17.17 -6.72 -7.80
CA SER A 46 16.95 -6.39 -9.21
C SER A 46 16.06 -5.17 -9.33
N ILE A 47 16.56 -4.11 -9.97
CA ILE A 47 15.80 -2.88 -10.26
C ILE A 47 15.65 -2.78 -11.77
N MET A 48 14.43 -3.02 -12.24
CA MET A 48 14.11 -3.14 -13.65
C MET A 48 13.69 -1.80 -14.25
N ASN A 49 13.64 -1.75 -15.59
CA ASN A 49 13.21 -0.59 -16.35
C ASN A 49 11.83 -0.06 -15.92
N GLY A 50 11.69 1.25 -15.94
CA GLY A 50 10.48 1.95 -15.48
C GLY A 50 10.48 2.26 -13.98
N THR A 51 11.57 2.04 -13.25
CA THR A 51 11.67 2.43 -11.83
C THR A 51 11.95 3.91 -11.67
N ARG A 52 11.15 4.58 -10.85
CA ARG A 52 11.32 5.96 -10.38
C ARG A 52 11.28 5.95 -8.86
N MET A 53 12.43 5.94 -8.23
CA MET A 53 12.58 5.84 -6.77
C MET A 53 13.10 7.14 -6.19
N GLY A 54 12.45 7.64 -5.15
CA GLY A 54 12.87 8.80 -4.38
C GLY A 54 14.05 8.54 -3.46
N ASN A 55 14.15 9.34 -2.40
CA ASN A 55 15.33 9.40 -1.52
C ASN A 55 15.21 8.49 -0.29
N ASN A 56 16.34 8.19 0.34
CA ASN A 56 16.45 7.48 1.63
C ASN A 56 15.79 6.09 1.64
N ASN A 57 15.60 5.45 0.50
CA ASN A 57 15.00 4.13 0.41
C ASN A 57 16.03 3.03 0.71
N LYS A 58 15.56 1.95 1.34
CA LYS A 58 16.37 0.75 1.61
C LYS A 58 15.69 -0.45 0.94
N VAL A 59 16.39 -1.09 0.00
CA VAL A 59 15.89 -2.26 -0.74
C VAL A 59 16.77 -3.45 -0.40
N PHE A 60 16.19 -4.42 0.30
CA PHE A 60 16.90 -5.57 0.88
C PHE A 60 17.00 -6.73 -0.12
N GLN A 61 17.78 -7.73 0.27
CA GLN A 61 18.26 -8.82 -0.58
C GLN A 61 17.15 -9.50 -1.39
N ALA A 62 17.44 -9.75 -2.64
CA ALA A 62 16.58 -10.47 -3.59
C ALA A 62 15.19 -9.83 -3.83
N ALA A 63 14.98 -8.58 -3.42
CA ALA A 63 13.79 -7.84 -3.85
C ALA A 63 13.86 -7.50 -5.34
N VAL A 64 12.70 -7.49 -6.00
CA VAL A 64 12.56 -7.15 -7.42
C VAL A 64 11.63 -5.95 -7.58
N ILE A 65 12.15 -4.85 -8.10
CA ILE A 65 11.42 -3.61 -8.32
C ILE A 65 11.13 -3.46 -9.82
N ALA A 66 9.90 -3.09 -10.16
CA ALA A 66 9.39 -2.97 -11.52
C ALA A 66 9.44 -4.29 -12.32
N ALA A 67 9.22 -5.42 -11.64
CA ALA A 67 9.02 -6.70 -12.31
C ALA A 67 7.90 -6.59 -13.34
N LEU A 68 7.99 -7.37 -14.43
CA LEU A 68 6.93 -7.41 -15.44
C LEU A 68 5.59 -7.82 -14.79
N PRO A 69 4.48 -7.20 -15.18
CA PRO A 69 3.17 -7.56 -14.69
C PRO A 69 2.85 -9.03 -14.95
N GLN A 70 2.24 -9.69 -13.97
CA GLN A 70 1.73 -11.05 -14.12
C GLN A 70 0.24 -10.99 -14.55
N ASP A 71 -0.01 -10.34 -15.68
CA ASP A 71 -1.34 -10.17 -16.25
C ASP A 71 -1.34 -10.62 -17.72
N PHE A 72 -2.38 -11.36 -18.13
CA PHE A 72 -2.49 -11.90 -19.48
C PHE A 72 -2.68 -10.82 -20.57
N ASN A 73 -3.12 -9.62 -20.19
CA ASN A 73 -3.31 -8.51 -21.11
C ASN A 73 -2.03 -7.70 -21.33
N PHE A 74 -1.00 -7.91 -20.54
CA PHE A 74 0.27 -7.21 -20.70
C PHE A 74 1.03 -7.76 -21.93
N THR A 75 1.33 -6.87 -22.91
CA THR A 75 2.01 -7.22 -24.17
C THR A 75 3.37 -6.56 -24.34
N GLY A 76 3.88 -5.89 -23.28
CA GLY A 76 5.20 -5.26 -23.27
C GLY A 76 5.16 -3.73 -23.23
N GLU A 77 4.05 -3.15 -22.80
CA GLU A 77 3.85 -1.71 -22.72
C GLU A 77 4.85 -1.02 -21.80
N GLU A 78 5.20 0.22 -22.14
CA GLU A 78 6.01 1.08 -21.29
C GLU A 78 5.15 1.56 -20.10
N SER A 79 5.58 1.18 -18.90
CA SER A 79 4.91 1.49 -17.64
C SER A 79 5.92 1.63 -16.51
N GLU A 80 5.50 2.12 -15.37
CA GLU A 80 6.40 2.52 -14.29
C GLU A 80 6.03 1.91 -12.93
N VAL A 81 7.04 1.87 -12.05
CA VAL A 81 6.89 1.82 -10.59
C VAL A 81 7.43 3.14 -10.04
N VAL A 82 6.59 3.87 -9.33
CA VAL A 82 6.96 5.12 -8.68
C VAL A 82 7.01 4.89 -7.17
N ILE A 83 8.17 5.08 -6.57
CA ILE A 83 8.42 4.90 -5.14
C ILE A 83 8.83 6.25 -4.55
N GLY A 84 8.13 6.69 -3.52
CA GLY A 84 8.47 7.91 -2.79
C GLY A 84 9.72 7.76 -1.93
N ASP A 85 9.77 8.51 -0.85
CA ASP A 85 10.93 8.60 0.03
C ASP A 85 10.79 7.73 1.28
N ASN A 86 11.93 7.40 1.93
CA ASN A 86 12.01 6.77 3.25
C ASN A 86 11.35 5.39 3.37
N ASN A 87 11.20 4.66 2.28
CA ASN A 87 10.61 3.31 2.32
C ASN A 87 11.66 2.26 2.70
N THR A 88 11.20 1.22 3.39
CA THR A 88 11.97 0.02 3.68
C THR A 88 11.32 -1.17 3.01
N ILE A 89 11.99 -1.72 2.00
CA ILE A 89 11.51 -2.84 1.18
C ILE A 89 12.38 -4.04 1.53
N ARG A 90 11.83 -4.99 2.28
CA ARG A 90 12.54 -6.14 2.82
C ARG A 90 12.78 -7.23 1.77
N GLU A 91 13.36 -8.32 2.23
CA GLU A 91 13.86 -9.43 1.42
C GLU A 91 12.73 -10.07 0.57
N ASN A 92 13.05 -10.43 -0.67
CA ASN A 92 12.14 -11.13 -1.57
C ASN A 92 10.82 -10.39 -1.88
N VAL A 93 10.74 -9.11 -1.59
CA VAL A 93 9.58 -8.29 -2.01
C VAL A 93 9.57 -8.14 -3.52
N VAL A 94 8.40 -8.28 -4.12
CA VAL A 94 8.20 -8.04 -5.56
C VAL A 94 7.18 -6.93 -5.76
N ILE A 95 7.54 -5.92 -6.56
CA ILE A 95 6.63 -4.84 -6.99
C ILE A 95 6.56 -4.87 -8.51
N ASN A 96 5.38 -5.16 -9.06
CA ASN A 96 5.17 -5.14 -10.50
C ASN A 96 4.87 -3.73 -11.01
N ARG A 97 5.33 -3.40 -12.23
CA ARG A 97 4.95 -2.15 -12.90
C ARG A 97 3.54 -2.24 -13.49
N GLY A 98 3.01 -1.13 -13.99
CA GLY A 98 1.67 -1.09 -14.58
C GLY A 98 1.50 -1.96 -15.83
N THR A 99 0.27 -2.27 -16.22
CA THR A 99 -0.06 -3.15 -17.35
C THR A 99 -0.29 -2.43 -18.67
N HIS A 100 -0.55 -1.13 -18.65
CA HIS A 100 -0.89 -0.35 -19.83
C HIS A 100 0.11 0.78 -20.07
N LYS A 101 0.14 1.32 -21.28
CA LYS A 101 1.04 2.41 -21.63
C LYS A 101 0.88 3.61 -20.70
N GLY A 102 1.95 3.98 -20.01
CA GLY A 102 1.96 5.02 -18.98
C GLY A 102 1.31 4.63 -17.66
N GLY A 103 0.87 3.36 -17.51
CA GLY A 103 0.36 2.80 -16.24
C GLY A 103 1.42 2.83 -15.14
N LYS A 104 0.98 2.98 -13.89
CA LYS A 104 1.90 3.12 -12.75
C LYS A 104 1.42 2.33 -11.55
N THR A 105 2.36 1.59 -10.97
CA THR A 105 2.23 1.15 -9.57
C THR A 105 2.92 2.19 -8.70
N VAL A 106 2.23 2.68 -7.68
CA VAL A 106 2.71 3.78 -6.85
C VAL A 106 2.84 3.34 -5.40
N LEU A 107 4.01 3.54 -4.81
CA LEU A 107 4.30 3.41 -3.39
C LEU A 107 4.67 4.78 -2.84
N GLY A 108 3.87 5.33 -1.94
CA GLY A 108 4.13 6.62 -1.28
C GLY A 108 5.37 6.62 -0.40
N ASN A 109 5.36 7.40 0.66
CA ASN A 109 6.51 7.61 1.52
C ASN A 109 6.41 6.81 2.83
N GLY A 110 7.57 6.45 3.41
CA GLY A 110 7.66 5.90 4.75
C GLY A 110 7.01 4.53 4.94
N ASN A 111 6.82 3.76 3.87
CA ASN A 111 6.19 2.45 3.94
C ASN A 111 7.21 1.37 4.35
N PHE A 112 6.71 0.34 5.03
CA PHE A 112 7.49 -0.83 5.43
C PHE A 112 6.89 -2.11 4.84
N LEU A 113 7.55 -2.67 3.85
CA LEU A 113 7.17 -3.93 3.21
C LEU A 113 8.03 -5.05 3.79
N MET A 114 7.42 -5.94 4.57
CA MET A 114 8.12 -7.08 5.16
C MET A 114 8.42 -8.16 4.13
N GLU A 115 9.25 -9.12 4.51
CA GLU A 115 9.74 -10.20 3.66
C GLU A 115 8.62 -10.87 2.85
N GLY A 116 8.88 -11.05 1.56
CA GLY A 116 7.99 -11.77 0.65
C GLY A 116 6.65 -11.09 0.39
N ALA A 117 6.46 -9.83 0.78
CA ALA A 117 5.29 -9.07 0.35
C ALA A 117 5.30 -8.90 -1.18
N HIS A 118 4.11 -8.94 -1.79
CA HIS A 118 3.92 -8.78 -3.22
C HIS A 118 2.91 -7.68 -3.51
N ILE A 119 3.33 -6.71 -4.31
CA ILE A 119 2.47 -5.62 -4.80
C ILE A 119 2.32 -5.80 -6.31
N SER A 120 1.11 -6.13 -6.75
CA SER A 120 0.80 -6.26 -8.17
C SER A 120 0.64 -4.90 -8.86
N HIS A 121 0.51 -4.98 -10.16
CA HIS A 121 0.43 -3.88 -11.12
C HIS A 121 -0.68 -2.87 -10.83
N ASP A 122 -0.49 -1.63 -11.25
CA ASP A 122 -1.48 -0.54 -11.23
C ASP A 122 -2.07 -0.25 -9.82
N THR A 123 -1.42 -0.74 -8.76
CA THR A 123 -1.81 -0.52 -7.37
C THR A 123 -1.26 0.81 -6.87
N ILE A 124 -2.08 1.57 -6.15
CA ILE A 124 -1.72 2.86 -5.56
C ILE A 124 -1.71 2.73 -4.04
N ILE A 125 -0.57 2.98 -3.42
CA ILE A 125 -0.35 2.90 -1.98
C ILE A 125 0.02 4.27 -1.43
N GLY A 126 -0.67 4.70 -0.39
CA GLY A 126 -0.38 5.94 0.34
C GLY A 126 0.90 5.88 1.17
N ASN A 127 0.94 6.64 2.24
CA ASN A 127 2.13 6.82 3.07
C ASN A 127 2.02 6.06 4.40
N GLY A 128 3.17 5.66 4.98
CA GLY A 128 3.24 5.10 6.32
C GLY A 128 2.57 3.74 6.50
N CYS A 129 2.37 2.99 5.42
CA CYS A 129 1.74 1.68 5.48
C CYS A 129 2.74 0.59 5.89
N VAL A 130 2.20 -0.48 6.51
CA VAL A 130 2.97 -1.67 6.87
C VAL A 130 2.35 -2.88 6.20
N PHE A 131 3.16 -3.60 5.43
CA PHE A 131 2.77 -4.87 4.78
C PHE A 131 3.49 -6.01 5.48
N GLY A 132 2.74 -6.78 6.27
CA GLY A 132 3.26 -7.93 7.02
C GLY A 132 3.81 -9.02 6.11
N TYR A 133 4.61 -9.91 6.70
CA TYR A 133 5.24 -11.03 6.03
C TYR A 133 4.27 -11.76 5.09
N GLY A 134 4.69 -11.95 3.84
CA GLY A 134 3.95 -12.72 2.86
C GLY A 134 2.61 -12.13 2.40
N THR A 135 2.31 -10.87 2.71
CA THR A 135 1.10 -10.17 2.21
C THR A 135 1.09 -10.13 0.68
N LYS A 136 -0.07 -10.35 0.07
CA LYS A 136 -0.27 -10.34 -1.38
C LYS A 136 -1.35 -9.35 -1.74
N ILE A 137 -1.00 -8.32 -2.49
CA ILE A 137 -1.91 -7.30 -3.01
C ILE A 137 -2.07 -7.55 -4.52
N ALA A 138 -3.27 -7.82 -4.97
CA ALA A 138 -3.58 -8.00 -6.38
C ALA A 138 -3.61 -6.66 -7.14
N GLY A 139 -3.79 -6.70 -8.46
CA GLY A 139 -3.75 -5.50 -9.30
C GLY A 139 -4.90 -4.50 -9.09
N ASP A 140 -4.68 -3.25 -9.48
CA ASP A 140 -5.66 -2.15 -9.46
C ASP A 140 -6.22 -1.81 -8.05
N CYS A 141 -5.50 -2.11 -6.98
CA CYS A 141 -5.91 -1.79 -5.63
C CYS A 141 -5.55 -0.35 -5.24
N VAL A 142 -6.34 0.24 -4.34
CA VAL A 142 -6.07 1.58 -3.79
C VAL A 142 -6.02 1.51 -2.28
N ILE A 143 -4.87 1.83 -1.71
CA ILE A 143 -4.59 1.73 -0.28
C ILE A 143 -4.28 3.11 0.27
N GLY A 144 -5.03 3.52 1.29
CA GLY A 144 -4.86 4.81 1.97
C GLY A 144 -3.58 4.92 2.79
N ASN A 145 -3.53 5.90 3.67
CA ASN A 145 -2.37 6.16 4.52
C ASN A 145 -2.43 5.39 5.84
N GLY A 146 -1.28 5.00 6.38
CA GLY A 146 -1.16 4.36 7.69
C GLY A 146 -1.87 3.01 7.82
N VAL A 147 -2.11 2.32 6.70
CA VAL A 147 -2.77 1.02 6.69
C VAL A 147 -1.81 -0.08 7.15
N ILE A 148 -2.31 -0.99 7.99
CA ILE A 148 -1.53 -2.14 8.46
C ILE A 148 -2.13 -3.43 7.94
N TYR A 149 -1.38 -4.13 7.12
CA TYR A 149 -1.62 -5.53 6.78
C TYR A 149 -0.81 -6.42 7.70
N SER A 150 -1.49 -7.25 8.48
CA SER A 150 -0.79 -8.28 9.26
C SER A 150 -0.26 -9.40 8.34
N THR A 151 0.39 -10.39 8.92
CA THR A 151 1.02 -11.49 8.19
C THR A 151 0.03 -12.24 7.27
N SER A 152 0.47 -12.57 6.06
CA SER A 152 -0.23 -13.44 5.10
C SER A 152 -1.66 -12.97 4.73
N VAL A 153 -1.87 -11.68 4.64
CA VAL A 153 -3.11 -11.12 4.11
C VAL A 153 -3.12 -11.21 2.58
N VAL A 154 -4.28 -11.51 2.01
CA VAL A 154 -4.50 -11.53 0.55
C VAL A 154 -5.63 -10.56 0.20
N GLU A 155 -5.29 -9.55 -0.59
CA GLU A 155 -6.22 -8.56 -1.13
C GLU A 155 -6.51 -8.85 -2.60
N ASN A 156 -7.79 -9.02 -2.96
CA ASN A 156 -8.19 -9.25 -4.33
C ASN A 156 -8.22 -7.96 -5.14
N ALA A 157 -8.11 -8.12 -6.47
CA ALA A 157 -8.00 -7.00 -7.39
C ALA A 157 -9.18 -6.00 -7.32
N LYS A 158 -8.84 -4.73 -7.55
CA LYS A 158 -9.79 -3.61 -7.62
C LYS A 158 -10.51 -3.34 -6.31
N THR A 159 -9.94 -3.73 -5.18
CA THR A 159 -10.45 -3.36 -3.85
C THR A 159 -9.74 -2.13 -3.30
N ARG A 160 -10.37 -1.49 -2.32
CA ARG A 160 -9.82 -0.33 -1.65
C ARG A 160 -9.74 -0.56 -0.15
N VAL A 161 -8.69 -0.04 0.45
CA VAL A 161 -8.52 -0.01 1.91
C VAL A 161 -8.33 1.44 2.33
N GLY A 162 -9.20 1.93 3.20
CA GLY A 162 -9.17 3.31 3.69
C GLY A 162 -8.09 3.56 4.73
N ASP A 163 -7.81 4.84 5.00
CA ASP A 163 -6.77 5.29 5.91
C ASP A 163 -6.86 4.65 7.30
N LEU A 164 -5.71 4.39 7.91
CA LEU A 164 -5.58 3.87 9.28
C LEU A 164 -6.35 2.56 9.55
N ALA A 165 -6.72 1.83 8.51
CA ALA A 165 -7.32 0.51 8.66
C ALA A 165 -6.25 -0.54 9.04
N MET A 166 -6.68 -1.60 9.71
CA MET A 166 -5.84 -2.76 10.00
C MET A 166 -6.53 -4.05 9.54
N ILE A 167 -5.81 -4.87 8.81
CA ILE A 167 -6.27 -6.17 8.35
C ILE A 167 -5.55 -7.26 9.15
N GLN A 168 -6.32 -8.10 9.83
CA GLN A 168 -5.80 -9.19 10.66
C GLN A 168 -5.13 -10.29 9.83
N ALA A 169 -4.19 -10.99 10.45
CA ALA A 169 -3.39 -12.04 9.82
C ALA A 169 -4.24 -13.14 9.15
N GLY A 170 -3.78 -13.60 7.99
CA GLY A 170 -4.43 -14.67 7.24
C GLY A 170 -5.79 -14.32 6.63
N THR A 171 -6.18 -13.05 6.65
CA THR A 171 -7.43 -12.57 6.04
C THR A 171 -7.31 -12.54 4.53
N THR A 172 -8.37 -13.00 3.85
CA THR A 172 -8.55 -12.82 2.40
C THR A 172 -9.84 -12.04 2.16
N PHE A 173 -9.80 -11.01 1.29
CA PHE A 173 -10.96 -10.18 1.03
C PHE A 173 -11.07 -9.72 -0.42
N SER A 174 -12.32 -9.44 -0.84
CA SER A 174 -12.69 -9.01 -2.20
C SER A 174 -13.68 -7.85 -2.21
N LYS A 175 -13.87 -7.22 -1.06
CA LYS A 175 -14.69 -6.02 -0.87
C LYS A 175 -13.87 -4.94 -0.21
N ASP A 176 -14.29 -3.69 -0.36
CA ASP A 176 -13.61 -2.55 0.21
C ASP A 176 -13.62 -2.58 1.74
N ILE A 177 -12.49 -2.20 2.35
CA ILE A 177 -12.34 -2.05 3.79
C ILE A 177 -12.32 -0.56 4.13
N PRO A 178 -13.35 -0.05 4.83
CA PRO A 178 -13.43 1.37 5.18
C PRO A 178 -12.30 1.86 6.07
N PRO A 179 -12.03 3.18 6.13
CA PRO A 179 -10.97 3.74 6.96
C PRO A 179 -11.21 3.54 8.46
N TYR A 180 -10.17 3.60 9.27
CA TYR A 180 -10.17 3.60 10.75
C TYR A 180 -10.68 2.32 11.42
N ILE A 181 -10.82 1.22 10.73
CA ILE A 181 -11.36 -0.02 11.29
C ILE A 181 -10.33 -1.15 11.33
N ILE A 182 -10.62 -2.13 12.16
CA ILE A 182 -10.00 -3.46 12.11
C ILE A 182 -10.93 -4.38 11.32
N ALA A 183 -10.37 -5.08 10.33
CA ALA A 183 -11.06 -6.10 9.56
C ALA A 183 -10.35 -7.45 9.67
N GLY A 184 -11.10 -8.53 9.79
CA GLY A 184 -10.51 -9.86 9.90
C GLY A 184 -11.50 -11.00 9.82
N GLY A 185 -11.01 -12.22 9.90
CA GLY A 185 -11.83 -13.43 9.90
C GLY A 185 -12.01 -14.07 8.51
N LYS A 186 -12.71 -15.21 8.50
CA LYS A 186 -13.05 -15.99 7.30
C LYS A 186 -14.53 -16.38 7.37
N PRO A 187 -15.43 -15.72 6.63
CA PRO A 187 -15.21 -14.56 5.76
C PRO A 187 -14.77 -13.29 6.53
N VAL A 188 -14.14 -12.34 5.81
CA VAL A 188 -13.73 -11.06 6.40
C VAL A 188 -14.91 -10.27 6.93
N LYS A 189 -14.76 -9.68 8.11
CA LYS A 189 -15.79 -8.90 8.81
C LYS A 189 -15.19 -7.71 9.53
N TYR A 190 -16.03 -6.75 9.87
CA TYR A 190 -15.70 -5.66 10.77
C TYR A 190 -15.41 -6.19 12.18
N ALA A 191 -14.27 -5.85 12.76
CA ALA A 191 -13.83 -6.27 14.09
C ALA A 191 -13.72 -5.12 15.10
N GLY A 192 -14.20 -3.94 14.74
CA GLY A 192 -14.18 -2.74 15.58
C GLY A 192 -13.37 -1.59 15.01
N PRO A 193 -13.42 -0.41 15.64
CA PRO A 193 -12.57 0.72 15.28
C PRO A 193 -11.11 0.46 15.66
N ASN A 194 -10.18 0.93 14.84
CA ASN A 194 -8.74 0.79 15.06
C ASN A 194 -8.23 1.89 16.02
N THR A 195 -8.62 1.81 17.29
CA THR A 195 -8.34 2.85 18.29
C THR A 195 -6.85 3.07 18.51
N ILE A 196 -6.04 2.01 18.52
CA ILE A 196 -4.60 2.08 18.77
C ILE A 196 -3.90 2.91 17.68
N ILE A 197 -4.17 2.63 16.42
CA ILE A 197 -3.54 3.35 15.31
C ILE A 197 -4.06 4.78 15.20
N MET A 198 -5.36 5.00 15.41
CA MET A 198 -5.92 6.34 15.47
C MET A 198 -5.29 7.18 16.58
N GLU A 199 -5.01 6.58 17.75
CA GLU A 199 -4.31 7.26 18.84
C GLU A 199 -2.85 7.60 18.49
N ALA A 200 -2.13 6.67 17.89
CA ALA A 200 -0.78 6.90 17.40
C ALA A 200 -0.72 7.96 16.29
N ALA A 201 -1.79 8.13 15.53
CA ALA A 201 -1.98 9.19 14.53
C ALA A 201 -2.60 10.48 15.12
N GLU A 202 -2.59 10.63 16.44
CA GLU A 202 -3.06 11.82 17.16
C GLU A 202 -4.55 12.17 16.95
N VAL A 203 -5.38 11.23 16.50
CA VAL A 203 -6.83 11.39 16.43
C VAL A 203 -7.39 11.47 17.84
N THR A 204 -8.01 12.60 18.18
CA THR A 204 -8.48 12.85 19.54
C THR A 204 -9.54 11.83 20.00
N GLU A 205 -9.63 11.59 21.31
CA GLU A 205 -10.63 10.66 21.88
C GLU A 205 -12.07 11.01 21.46
N LYS A 206 -12.38 12.30 21.39
CA LYS A 206 -13.69 12.78 20.94
C LYS A 206 -13.97 12.32 19.50
N VAL A 207 -13.04 12.52 18.58
CA VAL A 207 -13.18 12.11 17.17
C VAL A 207 -13.24 10.59 17.06
N ARG A 208 -12.42 9.84 17.80
CA ARG A 208 -12.50 8.36 17.83
C ARG A 208 -13.89 7.86 18.27
N LYS A 209 -14.56 8.54 19.22
CA LYS A 209 -15.95 8.23 19.60
C LYS A 209 -16.94 8.52 18.47
N HIS A 210 -16.75 9.62 17.71
CA HIS A 210 -17.59 9.92 16.54
C HIS A 210 -17.43 8.84 15.46
N ILE A 211 -16.19 8.41 15.15
CA ILE A 211 -15.88 7.33 14.22
C ILE A 211 -16.55 6.01 14.67
N ALA A 212 -16.42 5.66 15.96
CA ALA A 212 -17.06 4.47 16.49
C ALA A 212 -18.59 4.50 16.36
N ASN A 213 -19.22 5.69 16.58
CA ASN A 213 -20.65 5.86 16.40
C ASN A 213 -21.07 5.75 14.92
N ALA A 214 -20.30 6.33 13.99
CA ALA A 214 -20.55 6.17 12.56
C ALA A 214 -20.55 4.69 12.15
N TYR A 215 -19.54 3.92 12.58
CA TYR A 215 -19.47 2.49 12.26
C TYR A 215 -20.49 1.62 13.01
N ARG A 216 -20.97 2.06 14.15
CA ARG A 216 -22.12 1.43 14.79
C ARG A 216 -23.37 1.52 13.90
N LEU A 217 -23.61 2.65 13.26
CA LEU A 217 -24.72 2.82 12.31
C LEU A 217 -24.55 1.93 11.08
N VAL A 218 -23.32 1.81 10.53
CA VAL A 218 -23.03 0.99 9.34
C VAL A 218 -23.12 -0.51 9.64
N PHE A 219 -22.45 -0.96 10.70
CA PHE A 219 -22.23 -2.39 10.94
C PHE A 219 -23.18 -3.03 11.95
N HIS A 220 -23.82 -2.28 12.82
CA HIS A 220 -24.77 -2.79 13.82
C HIS A 220 -26.20 -2.30 13.58
N GLY A 221 -26.42 -1.36 12.67
CA GLY A 221 -27.76 -0.96 12.22
C GLY A 221 -28.47 -2.07 11.42
N GLN A 222 -29.79 -2.03 11.37
CA GLN A 222 -30.61 -2.93 10.54
C GLN A 222 -31.08 -2.24 9.25
N THR A 223 -30.35 -1.21 8.82
CA THR A 223 -30.69 -0.38 7.66
C THR A 223 -29.77 -0.69 6.48
N SER A 224 -30.15 -0.19 5.31
CA SER A 224 -29.28 -0.23 4.12
C SER A 224 -28.03 0.62 4.33
N LEU A 225 -26.97 0.40 3.52
CA LEU A 225 -25.77 1.27 3.57
C LEU A 225 -26.13 2.73 3.26
N PHE A 226 -27.05 2.95 2.32
CA PHE A 226 -27.53 4.30 1.99
C PHE A 226 -28.19 4.99 3.18
N ASP A 227 -29.09 4.29 3.90
CA ASP A 227 -29.74 4.84 5.10
C ASP A 227 -28.73 5.06 6.23
N ALA A 228 -27.76 4.14 6.41
CA ALA A 228 -26.70 4.31 7.39
C ALA A 228 -25.85 5.57 7.12
N ILE A 229 -25.51 5.85 5.86
CA ILE A 229 -24.81 7.08 5.46
C ILE A 229 -25.64 8.32 5.80
N ASN A 230 -26.94 8.33 5.51
CA ASN A 230 -27.82 9.45 5.87
C ASN A 230 -27.88 9.63 7.40
N GLN A 231 -28.00 8.54 8.16
CA GLN A 231 -27.95 8.61 9.61
C GLN A 231 -26.63 9.16 10.15
N ILE A 232 -25.49 8.82 9.51
CA ILE A 232 -24.18 9.40 9.88
C ILE A 232 -24.22 10.92 9.68
N LYS A 233 -24.70 11.39 8.52
CA LYS A 233 -24.81 12.83 8.21
C LYS A 233 -25.69 13.59 9.20
N ASP A 234 -26.76 12.96 9.70
CA ASP A 234 -27.71 13.59 10.60
C ASP A 234 -27.30 13.51 12.08
N GLN A 235 -26.65 12.44 12.51
CA GLN A 235 -26.47 12.11 13.94
C GLN A 235 -25.03 12.17 14.44
N VAL A 236 -24.04 12.14 13.54
CA VAL A 236 -22.63 12.18 13.92
C VAL A 236 -22.09 13.58 13.67
N PRO A 237 -21.43 14.22 14.66
CA PRO A 237 -20.80 15.51 14.45
C PRO A 237 -19.83 15.48 13.28
N ASP A 238 -19.93 16.47 12.39
CA ASP A 238 -19.10 16.58 11.20
C ASP A 238 -17.63 16.83 11.53
N GLY A 239 -16.75 16.43 10.61
CA GLY A 239 -15.30 16.59 10.69
C GLY A 239 -14.60 15.85 9.56
N PRO A 240 -13.29 16.12 9.36
CA PRO A 240 -12.53 15.53 8.24
C PRO A 240 -12.62 14.00 8.20
N GLU A 241 -12.53 13.34 9.34
CA GLU A 241 -12.56 11.87 9.44
C GLU A 241 -13.95 11.30 9.11
N ILE A 242 -15.03 12.01 9.51
CA ILE A 242 -16.40 11.60 9.21
C ILE A 242 -16.68 11.80 7.72
N GLN A 243 -16.23 12.90 7.13
CA GLN A 243 -16.34 13.13 5.70
C GLN A 243 -15.56 12.08 4.89
N ASN A 244 -14.36 11.70 5.36
CA ASN A 244 -13.58 10.60 4.73
C ASN A 244 -14.35 9.27 4.76
N ILE A 245 -14.98 8.94 5.90
CA ILE A 245 -15.84 7.75 5.99
C ILE A 245 -16.99 7.81 5.00
N ILE A 246 -17.74 8.92 4.98
CA ILE A 246 -18.89 9.09 4.09
C ILE A 246 -18.47 8.96 2.62
N GLN A 247 -17.44 9.69 2.20
CA GLN A 247 -16.94 9.66 0.84
C GLN A 247 -16.47 8.27 0.43
N PHE A 248 -15.77 7.57 1.32
CA PHE A 248 -15.32 6.20 1.06
C PHE A 248 -16.50 5.25 0.85
N LEU A 249 -17.53 5.33 1.70
CA LEU A 249 -18.71 4.47 1.62
C LEU A 249 -19.55 4.77 0.36
N GLU A 250 -19.75 6.04 0.02
CA GLU A 250 -20.52 6.47 -1.16
C GLU A 250 -19.85 6.08 -2.48
N SER A 251 -18.52 6.12 -2.52
CA SER A 251 -17.73 5.82 -3.73
C SER A 251 -17.33 4.35 -3.86
N SER A 252 -17.82 3.45 -2.99
CA SER A 252 -17.45 2.04 -3.03
C SER A 252 -18.21 1.28 -4.14
N GLU A 253 -17.50 0.95 -5.21
CA GLU A 253 -18.04 0.16 -6.33
C GLU A 253 -18.11 -1.35 -6.02
N LYS A 254 -17.13 -1.88 -5.27
CA LYS A 254 -17.09 -3.29 -4.84
C LYS A 254 -18.04 -3.61 -3.69
N GLY A 255 -18.60 -2.56 -3.07
CA GLY A 255 -19.26 -2.66 -1.79
C GLY A 255 -18.28 -2.94 -0.66
N VAL A 256 -18.65 -2.56 0.54
CA VAL A 256 -17.82 -2.74 1.74
C VAL A 256 -18.02 -4.11 2.39
N ILE A 257 -17.06 -4.51 3.23
CA ILE A 257 -17.18 -5.73 4.05
C ILE A 257 -18.46 -5.70 4.90
N THR A 258 -18.95 -6.88 5.26
CA THR A 258 -20.22 -7.03 5.98
C THR A 258 -20.03 -7.00 7.51
N LYS A 259 -21.16 -6.99 8.22
CA LYS A 259 -21.29 -7.16 9.69
C LYS A 259 -20.65 -8.47 10.18
N MET A 260 -20.37 -8.53 11.47
CA MET A 260 -20.09 -9.77 12.19
C MET A 260 -21.24 -10.78 12.09
#